data_2de0af70efb264c14584de60f33280fa
#
_entry.id   2de0af70efb264c14584de60f33280fa
#
_cell.length_a   1.000
_cell.length_b   1.000
_cell.length_c   1.000
_cell.angle_alpha   90.00
_cell.angle_beta   90.00
_cell.angle_gamma   90.00
#
_symmetry.space_group_name_H-M   'P 1'
#
loop_
_entity.id
_entity.type
_entity.pdbx_description
1 polymer ?
#
loop_
_entity_poly.entity_id
_entity_poly.type
_entity_poly.pdbx_seq_one_letter_code
_entity_poly.pdbx_strand_id
1 'polypeptide(L)'
;LSGNRLICVFFGGGGNGSTTSLPYIKRLIKNNLNLDIIYIAGKNEKSQERVNKYIEEYHATNIRVIGYATNVPELLQLCDFVISKPGGAQSTECLYFNKPILMINSSGGQEEANYKYFTKNGYGRRFRTSWGLNNFVKDIVNNPKILNKKQKNMSKNHNEQAIQKLYELTKDLLKNNKSNN
;
A
#
# COMPACT_ATOMS: atom_id res chain seq x y z
N LEU A 1 -13.68 -6.92 -13.74
CA LEU A 1 -12.27 -7.24 -13.67
C LEU A 1 -12.02 -8.41 -14.60
N SER A 2 -11.24 -8.23 -15.65
CA SER A 2 -10.90 -9.31 -16.59
C SER A 2 -9.92 -10.26 -15.89
N GLY A 3 -10.24 -11.53 -15.76
CA GLY A 3 -9.57 -12.54 -14.92
C GLY A 3 -8.07 -12.82 -15.16
N ASN A 4 -7.36 -12.00 -15.94
CA ASN A 4 -5.93 -12.14 -16.25
C ASN A 4 -5.10 -10.87 -15.98
N ARG A 5 -5.67 -9.83 -15.36
CA ARG A 5 -4.93 -8.62 -15.03
C ARG A 5 -4.51 -8.60 -13.57
N LEU A 6 -3.32 -8.09 -13.30
CA LEU A 6 -2.92 -7.76 -11.95
C LEU A 6 -3.82 -6.65 -11.38
N ILE A 7 -4.05 -6.69 -10.08
CA ILE A 7 -4.84 -5.70 -9.36
C ILE A 7 -3.92 -4.95 -8.40
N CYS A 8 -3.94 -3.62 -8.50
CA CYS A 8 -3.24 -2.73 -7.58
C CYS A 8 -4.24 -1.94 -6.73
N VAL A 9 -4.05 -1.91 -5.43
CA VAL A 9 -4.70 -0.93 -4.56
C VAL A 9 -3.77 0.25 -4.36
N PHE A 10 -4.23 1.44 -4.75
CA PHE A 10 -3.47 2.68 -4.63
C PHE A 10 -4.11 3.58 -3.56
N PHE A 11 -3.45 3.74 -2.42
CA PHE A 11 -3.88 4.66 -1.39
C PHE A 11 -3.35 6.08 -1.67
N GLY A 12 -4.22 6.92 -2.18
CA GLY A 12 -3.88 8.25 -2.67
C GLY A 12 -3.95 9.38 -1.64
N GLY A 13 -4.70 9.16 -0.56
CA GLY A 13 -4.98 10.19 0.42
C GLY A 13 -4.50 9.86 1.83
N GLY A 14 -3.78 10.78 2.47
CA GLY A 14 -3.78 10.87 3.92
C GLY A 14 -4.93 11.78 4.36
N GLY A 15 -5.44 11.66 5.59
CA GLY A 15 -6.59 12.42 6.11
C GLY A 15 -6.49 13.95 6.05
N ASN A 16 -5.37 14.51 5.62
CA ASN A 16 -5.07 15.95 5.60
C ASN A 16 -5.09 16.57 4.20
N GLY A 17 -5.81 15.99 3.23
CA GLY A 17 -5.96 16.61 1.90
C GLY A 17 -4.68 16.63 1.04
N SER A 18 -3.69 15.82 1.37
CA SER A 18 -2.42 15.75 0.62
C SER A 18 -2.65 15.31 -0.82
N THR A 19 -2.17 16.09 -1.77
CA THR A 19 -2.24 15.81 -3.22
C THR A 19 -0.93 15.24 -3.77
N THR A 20 0.02 14.90 -2.91
CA THR A 20 1.37 14.45 -3.30
C THR A 20 1.39 13.11 -4.07
N SER A 21 0.32 12.32 -3.98
CA SER A 21 0.14 11.07 -4.75
C SER A 21 -0.32 11.30 -6.20
N LEU A 22 -0.90 12.47 -6.50
CA LEU A 22 -1.50 12.76 -7.81
C LEU A 22 -0.53 12.61 -9.00
N PRO A 23 0.73 13.05 -8.96
CA PRO A 23 1.66 12.84 -10.07
C PRO A 23 1.90 11.37 -10.39
N TYR A 24 1.83 10.50 -9.37
CA TYR A 24 2.04 9.06 -9.53
C TYR A 24 0.85 8.40 -10.20
N ILE A 25 -0.37 8.63 -9.69
CA ILE A 25 -1.58 8.06 -10.28
C ILE A 25 -1.84 8.61 -11.69
N LYS A 26 -1.64 9.93 -11.92
CA LYS A 26 -1.77 10.52 -13.26
C LYS A 26 -0.88 9.81 -14.27
N ARG A 27 0.36 9.50 -13.91
CA ARG A 27 1.29 8.83 -14.82
C ARG A 27 0.87 7.39 -15.12
N LEU A 28 0.37 6.65 -14.13
CA LEU A 28 -0.15 5.29 -14.33
C LEU A 28 -1.38 5.30 -15.26
N ILE A 29 -2.29 6.26 -15.07
CA ILE A 29 -3.46 6.46 -15.93
C ILE A 29 -3.02 6.73 -17.37
N LYS A 30 -2.15 7.73 -17.57
CA LYS A 30 -1.66 8.13 -18.90
C LYS A 30 -1.00 6.97 -19.67
N ASN A 31 -0.30 6.08 -18.98
CA ASN A 31 0.41 4.97 -19.62
C ASN A 31 -0.46 3.75 -19.87
N ASN A 32 -1.67 3.70 -19.34
CA ASN A 32 -2.69 2.68 -19.56
C ASN A 32 -2.12 1.24 -19.60
N LEU A 33 -1.36 0.89 -18.55
CA LEU A 33 -0.76 -0.43 -18.44
C LEU A 33 -1.84 -1.50 -18.29
N ASN A 34 -1.54 -2.76 -18.66
CA ASN A 34 -2.44 -3.90 -18.46
C ASN A 34 -2.52 -4.29 -16.96
N LEU A 35 -3.10 -3.38 -16.17
CA LEU A 35 -3.20 -3.41 -14.71
C LEU A 35 -4.53 -2.79 -14.30
N ASP A 36 -5.29 -3.43 -13.44
CA ASP A 36 -6.47 -2.83 -12.84
C ASP A 36 -6.07 -2.09 -11.55
N ILE A 37 -6.54 -0.85 -11.39
CA ILE A 37 -6.19 0.00 -10.27
C ILE A 37 -7.45 0.37 -9.49
N ILE A 38 -7.43 0.13 -8.17
CA ILE A 38 -8.41 0.66 -7.23
C ILE A 38 -7.75 1.81 -6.49
N TYR A 39 -8.15 3.05 -6.82
CA TYR A 39 -7.64 4.25 -6.18
C TYR A 39 -8.52 4.64 -5.00
N ILE A 40 -7.96 4.66 -3.79
CA ILE A 40 -8.65 5.05 -2.57
C ILE A 40 -8.26 6.50 -2.24
N ALA A 41 -9.17 7.43 -2.44
CA ALA A 41 -8.97 8.86 -2.16
C ALA A 41 -9.10 9.19 -0.67
N GLY A 42 -9.74 8.31 0.12
CA GLY A 42 -10.10 8.58 1.50
C GLY A 42 -11.13 9.71 1.59
N LYS A 43 -10.99 10.59 2.57
CA LYS A 43 -11.84 11.77 2.76
C LYS A 43 -11.43 12.98 1.90
N ASN A 44 -10.52 12.79 0.94
CA ASN A 44 -9.98 13.86 0.11
C ASN A 44 -10.76 13.99 -1.20
N GLU A 45 -11.88 14.69 -1.16
CA GLU A 45 -12.76 14.93 -2.34
C GLU A 45 -12.00 15.57 -3.49
N LYS A 46 -11.12 16.56 -3.22
CA LYS A 46 -10.30 17.22 -4.26
C LYS A 46 -9.39 16.22 -4.98
N SER A 47 -8.85 15.24 -4.26
CA SER A 47 -8.05 14.18 -4.87
C SER A 47 -8.91 13.28 -5.74
N GLN A 48 -10.11 12.92 -5.28
CA GLN A 48 -11.08 12.12 -6.02
C GLN A 48 -11.47 12.79 -7.33
N GLU A 49 -11.87 14.06 -7.28
CA GLU A 49 -12.22 14.86 -8.46
C GLU A 49 -11.07 14.94 -9.48
N ARG A 50 -9.84 15.18 -8.97
CA ARG A 50 -8.66 15.26 -9.83
C ARG A 50 -8.39 13.94 -10.56
N VAL A 51 -8.51 12.82 -9.86
CA VAL A 51 -8.28 11.50 -10.48
C VAL A 51 -9.39 11.18 -11.49
N ASN A 52 -10.65 11.51 -11.19
CA ASN A 52 -11.75 11.35 -12.16
C ASN A 52 -11.50 12.17 -13.43
N LYS A 53 -11.04 13.42 -13.31
CA LYS A 53 -10.65 14.23 -14.47
C LYS A 53 -9.53 13.58 -15.30
N TYR A 54 -8.55 12.94 -14.65
CA TYR A 54 -7.51 12.24 -15.39
C TYR A 54 -8.05 10.99 -16.11
N ILE A 55 -9.01 10.28 -15.49
CA ILE A 55 -9.68 9.13 -16.12
C ILE A 55 -10.41 9.58 -17.40
N GLU A 56 -11.14 10.68 -17.34
CA GLU A 56 -11.83 11.29 -18.49
C GLU A 56 -10.83 11.76 -19.56
N GLU A 57 -9.79 12.53 -19.15
CA GLU A 57 -8.75 13.09 -20.03
C GLU A 57 -8.03 12.00 -20.84
N TYR A 58 -7.75 10.85 -20.22
CA TYR A 58 -6.99 9.76 -20.85
C TYR A 58 -7.85 8.56 -21.25
N HIS A 59 -9.17 8.65 -21.16
CA HIS A 59 -10.13 7.58 -21.47
C HIS A 59 -9.79 6.24 -20.82
N ALA A 60 -9.36 6.28 -19.53
CA ALA A 60 -8.90 5.10 -18.82
C ALA A 60 -10.08 4.25 -18.33
N THR A 61 -10.09 2.97 -18.67
CA THR A 61 -11.17 2.02 -18.31
C THR A 61 -10.78 1.05 -17.20
N ASN A 62 -9.50 1.02 -16.83
CA ASN A 62 -8.90 0.08 -15.90
C ASN A 62 -8.71 0.64 -14.48
N ILE A 63 -9.40 1.73 -14.15
CA ILE A 63 -9.28 2.40 -12.85
C ILE A 63 -10.67 2.60 -12.24
N ARG A 64 -10.76 2.28 -10.93
CA ARG A 64 -11.92 2.58 -10.09
C ARG A 64 -11.49 3.52 -8.97
N VAL A 65 -12.23 4.60 -8.79
CA VAL A 65 -12.00 5.57 -7.70
C VAL A 65 -12.99 5.29 -6.58
N ILE A 66 -12.47 5.14 -5.38
CA ILE A 66 -13.24 4.97 -4.15
C ILE A 66 -12.91 6.15 -3.24
N GLY A 67 -13.91 6.72 -2.58
CA GLY A 67 -13.72 7.71 -1.52
C GLY A 67 -13.16 7.04 -0.26
N TYR A 68 -13.89 7.14 0.84
CA TYR A 68 -13.52 6.46 2.09
C TYR A 68 -13.91 4.98 2.01
N ALA A 69 -12.92 4.09 2.11
CA ALA A 69 -13.13 2.65 2.10
C ALA A 69 -13.25 2.11 3.54
N THR A 70 -14.31 1.35 3.82
CA THR A 70 -14.51 0.63 5.09
C THR A 70 -14.11 -0.83 5.03
N ASN A 71 -13.89 -1.35 3.83
CA ASN A 71 -13.57 -2.75 3.52
C ASN A 71 -12.14 -2.92 3.00
N VAL A 72 -11.18 -2.22 3.62
CA VAL A 72 -9.75 -2.28 3.23
C VAL A 72 -9.19 -3.71 3.28
N PRO A 73 -9.50 -4.56 4.29
CA PRO A 73 -9.03 -5.94 4.33
C PRO A 73 -9.42 -6.75 3.09
N GLU A 74 -10.65 -6.63 2.60
CA GLU A 74 -11.14 -7.33 1.41
C GLU A 74 -10.42 -6.84 0.15
N LEU A 75 -10.19 -5.53 0.05
CA LEU A 75 -9.43 -4.95 -1.07
C LEU A 75 -7.98 -5.44 -1.07
N LEU A 76 -7.37 -5.55 0.12
CA LEU A 76 -6.02 -6.09 0.25
C LEU A 76 -5.97 -7.58 -0.10
N GLN A 77 -6.99 -8.38 0.25
CA GLN A 77 -7.04 -9.78 -0.17
C GLN A 77 -7.08 -9.94 -1.69
N LEU A 78 -7.83 -9.09 -2.38
CA LEU A 78 -8.01 -9.14 -3.82
C LEU A 78 -6.81 -8.64 -4.63
N CYS A 79 -5.99 -7.72 -4.08
CA CYS A 79 -4.92 -7.11 -4.85
C CYS A 79 -3.65 -7.98 -4.90
N ASP A 80 -2.80 -7.72 -5.89
CA ASP A 80 -1.48 -8.34 -6.03
C ASP A 80 -0.40 -7.52 -5.32
N PHE A 81 -0.53 -6.19 -5.31
CA PHE A 81 0.38 -5.28 -4.64
C PHE A 81 -0.31 -3.95 -4.29
N VAL A 82 0.36 -3.17 -3.46
CA VAL A 82 -0.15 -1.89 -2.97
C VAL A 82 0.80 -0.76 -3.35
N ILE A 83 0.25 0.40 -3.69
CA ILE A 83 0.97 1.67 -3.80
C ILE A 83 0.47 2.58 -2.69
N SER A 84 1.36 3.03 -1.81
CA SER A 84 0.99 3.88 -0.67
C SER A 84 2.19 4.63 -0.10
N LYS A 85 1.92 5.59 0.80
CA LYS A 85 2.90 6.05 1.77
C LYS A 85 3.19 4.92 2.77
N PRO A 86 4.39 4.85 3.35
CA PRO A 86 4.74 3.83 4.33
C PRO A 86 4.20 4.17 5.74
N GLY A 87 2.90 4.48 5.85
CA GLY A 87 2.22 4.71 7.12
C GLY A 87 2.15 3.44 7.98
N GLY A 88 2.13 3.56 9.32
CA GLY A 88 2.17 2.42 10.24
C GLY A 88 1.07 1.40 10.02
N ALA A 89 -0.21 1.82 10.08
CA ALA A 89 -1.35 0.93 9.89
C ALA A 89 -1.31 0.23 8.53
N GLN A 90 -1.16 1.01 7.45
CA GLN A 90 -1.11 0.51 6.08
C GLN A 90 0.01 -0.51 5.85
N SER A 91 1.21 -0.22 6.38
CA SER A 91 2.37 -1.11 6.26
C SER A 91 2.13 -2.42 7.00
N THR A 92 1.52 -2.37 8.19
CA THR A 92 1.18 -3.55 8.99
C THR A 92 0.13 -4.41 8.30
N GLU A 93 -0.92 -3.81 7.74
CA GLU A 93 -1.95 -4.49 6.97
C GLU A 93 -1.35 -5.16 5.73
N CYS A 94 -0.51 -4.45 4.96
CA CYS A 94 0.19 -5.03 3.82
C CYS A 94 1.04 -6.24 4.21
N LEU A 95 1.72 -6.17 5.36
CA LEU A 95 2.53 -7.28 5.85
C LEU A 95 1.66 -8.48 6.25
N TYR A 96 0.56 -8.25 6.96
CA TYR A 96 -0.39 -9.29 7.37
C TYR A 96 -0.97 -10.04 6.16
N PHE A 97 -1.39 -9.31 5.11
CA PHE A 97 -1.94 -9.90 3.89
C PHE A 97 -0.88 -10.33 2.86
N ASN A 98 0.42 -10.28 3.19
CA ASN A 98 1.53 -10.58 2.27
C ASN A 98 1.49 -9.80 0.96
N LYS A 99 1.10 -8.51 1.02
CA LYS A 99 0.98 -7.65 -0.16
C LYS A 99 2.21 -6.74 -0.29
N PRO A 100 3.04 -6.95 -1.33
CA PRO A 100 4.18 -6.08 -1.59
C PRO A 100 3.76 -4.62 -1.71
N ILE A 101 4.53 -3.72 -1.05
CA ILE A 101 4.20 -2.30 -1.06
C ILE A 101 5.21 -1.49 -1.88
N LEU A 102 4.70 -0.73 -2.85
CA LEU A 102 5.45 0.26 -3.61
C LEU A 102 5.27 1.62 -2.93
N MET A 103 6.30 2.04 -2.22
CA MET A 103 6.21 3.19 -1.32
C MET A 103 6.52 4.48 -2.06
N ILE A 104 5.59 5.42 -1.97
CA ILE A 104 5.69 6.78 -2.50
C ILE A 104 5.65 7.78 -1.34
N ASN A 105 6.31 8.93 -1.49
CA ASN A 105 6.20 10.08 -0.58
C ASN A 105 6.28 9.70 0.91
N SER A 106 7.40 9.93 1.53
CA SER A 106 7.57 9.85 2.99
C SER A 106 7.53 11.26 3.58
N SER A 107 6.83 11.42 4.69
CA SER A 107 6.78 12.67 5.45
C SER A 107 7.93 12.77 6.49
N GLY A 108 8.86 11.81 6.50
CA GLY A 108 9.92 11.71 7.51
C GLY A 108 9.49 10.95 8.77
N GLY A 109 10.31 10.98 9.82
CA GLY A 109 10.00 10.36 11.11
C GLY A 109 9.68 8.86 11.00
N GLN A 110 8.51 8.47 11.53
CA GLN A 110 8.06 7.07 11.56
C GLN A 110 7.92 6.45 10.16
N GLU A 111 7.49 7.22 9.16
CA GLU A 111 7.37 6.73 7.79
C GLU A 111 8.73 6.36 7.20
N GLU A 112 9.79 7.09 7.54
CA GLU A 112 11.16 6.78 7.10
C GLU A 112 11.68 5.48 7.74
N ALA A 113 11.34 5.21 9.00
CA ALA A 113 11.69 3.95 9.67
C ALA A 113 10.98 2.74 9.01
N ASN A 114 9.67 2.86 8.74
CA ASN A 114 8.90 1.84 8.03
C ASN A 114 9.49 1.59 6.64
N TYR A 115 9.83 2.66 5.93
CA TYR A 115 10.45 2.57 4.62
C TYR A 115 11.75 1.75 4.66
N LYS A 116 12.67 2.07 5.60
CA LYS A 116 13.93 1.34 5.76
C LYS A 116 13.68 -0.13 6.07
N TYR A 117 12.76 -0.42 6.98
CA TYR A 117 12.38 -1.78 7.36
C TYR A 117 11.87 -2.60 6.17
N PHE A 118 10.90 -2.06 5.43
CA PHE A 118 10.30 -2.77 4.28
C PHE A 118 11.30 -2.99 3.14
N THR A 119 12.17 -2.01 2.89
CA THR A 119 13.20 -2.14 1.84
C THR A 119 14.28 -3.14 2.23
N LYS A 120 14.79 -3.07 3.47
CA LYS A 120 15.82 -3.98 3.99
C LYS A 120 15.37 -5.45 3.94
N ASN A 121 14.11 -5.72 4.28
CA ASN A 121 13.55 -7.07 4.29
C ASN A 121 13.02 -7.51 2.90
N GLY A 122 13.09 -6.66 1.89
CA GLY A 122 12.63 -6.99 0.54
C GLY A 122 11.12 -7.08 0.38
N TYR A 123 10.33 -6.49 1.30
CA TYR A 123 8.87 -6.47 1.28
C TYR A 123 8.30 -5.42 0.34
N GLY A 124 9.06 -4.38 0.07
CA GLY A 124 8.64 -3.27 -0.75
C GLY A 124 9.79 -2.58 -1.48
N ARG A 125 9.48 -1.47 -2.13
CA ARG A 125 10.44 -0.59 -2.78
C ARG A 125 9.98 0.85 -2.72
N ARG A 126 10.91 1.79 -2.51
CA ARG A 126 10.65 3.24 -2.52
C ARG A 126 10.78 3.83 -3.92
N PHE A 127 9.89 4.77 -4.19
CA PHE A 127 9.94 5.57 -5.41
C PHE A 127 9.86 7.06 -5.07
N ARG A 128 10.87 7.80 -5.50
CA ARG A 128 10.95 9.26 -5.32
C ARG A 128 10.31 10.02 -6.48
N THR A 129 10.09 9.35 -7.61
CA THR A 129 9.51 9.95 -8.82
C THR A 129 8.40 9.09 -9.39
N SER A 130 7.41 9.73 -9.99
CA SER A 130 6.33 9.04 -10.69
C SER A 130 6.82 8.25 -11.90
N TRP A 131 7.91 8.68 -12.53
CA TRP A 131 8.54 7.97 -13.64
C TRP A 131 9.15 6.65 -13.19
N GLY A 132 9.91 6.67 -12.10
CA GLY A 132 10.52 5.46 -11.55
C GLY A 132 9.47 4.43 -11.08
N LEU A 133 8.38 4.90 -10.43
CA LEU A 133 7.27 4.02 -10.07
C LEU A 133 6.64 3.40 -11.31
N ASN A 134 6.29 4.21 -12.31
CA ASN A 134 5.63 3.74 -13.53
C ASN A 134 6.45 2.66 -14.26
N ASN A 135 7.75 2.88 -14.41
CA ASN A 135 8.63 1.90 -15.06
C ASN A 135 8.67 0.59 -14.29
N PHE A 136 8.75 0.65 -12.97
CA PHE A 136 8.74 -0.55 -12.16
C PHE A 136 7.39 -1.28 -12.18
N VAL A 137 6.28 -0.55 -12.23
CA VAL A 137 4.95 -1.16 -12.42
C VAL A 137 4.86 -1.83 -13.80
N LYS A 138 5.42 -1.21 -14.84
CA LYS A 138 5.53 -1.83 -16.17
C LYS A 138 6.35 -3.13 -16.13
N ASP A 139 7.46 -3.15 -15.38
CA ASP A 139 8.26 -4.36 -15.18
C ASP A 139 7.45 -5.46 -14.48
N ILE A 140 6.66 -5.11 -13.46
CA ILE A 140 5.77 -6.06 -12.76
C ILE A 140 4.71 -6.62 -13.71
N VAL A 141 4.06 -5.78 -14.50
CA VAL A 141 3.04 -6.21 -15.47
C VAL A 141 3.63 -7.18 -16.49
N ASN A 142 4.84 -6.91 -16.96
CA ASN A 142 5.55 -7.79 -17.91
C ASN A 142 6.11 -9.07 -17.26
N ASN A 143 6.44 -9.00 -15.96
CA ASN A 143 7.00 -10.12 -15.21
C ASN A 143 6.46 -10.16 -13.77
N PRO A 144 5.28 -10.73 -13.54
CA PRO A 144 4.66 -10.83 -12.20
C PRO A 144 5.50 -11.58 -11.15
N LYS A 145 6.46 -12.40 -11.59
CA LYS A 145 7.38 -13.11 -10.67
C LYS A 145 8.19 -12.17 -9.77
N ILE A 146 8.30 -10.88 -10.13
CA ILE A 146 8.90 -9.85 -9.29
C ILE A 146 8.16 -9.73 -7.94
N LEU A 147 6.83 -9.88 -7.94
CA LEU A 147 6.02 -9.86 -6.73
C LEU A 147 6.20 -11.13 -5.88
N ASN A 148 6.33 -12.29 -6.50
CA ASN A 148 6.46 -13.58 -5.81
C ASN A 148 7.66 -13.59 -4.83
N LYS A 149 8.80 -13.00 -5.25
CA LYS A 149 9.97 -12.89 -4.36
C LYS A 149 9.67 -12.07 -3.12
N LYS A 150 8.92 -10.97 -3.26
CA LYS A 150 8.55 -10.09 -2.16
C LYS A 150 7.54 -10.75 -1.23
N GLN A 151 6.54 -11.40 -1.78
CA GLN A 151 5.53 -12.17 -1.03
C GLN A 151 6.18 -13.31 -0.24
N LYS A 152 7.13 -14.04 -0.85
CA LYS A 152 7.90 -15.09 -0.16
C LYS A 152 8.73 -14.54 1.00
N ASN A 153 9.28 -13.33 0.88
CA ASN A 153 9.98 -12.69 1.99
C ASN A 153 9.01 -12.30 3.11
N MET A 154 7.83 -11.77 2.76
CA MET A 154 6.80 -11.36 3.73
C MET A 154 6.22 -12.56 4.49
N SER A 155 5.96 -13.68 3.83
CA SER A 155 5.41 -14.89 4.46
C SER A 155 6.33 -15.52 5.51
N LYS A 156 7.62 -15.17 5.51
CA LYS A 156 8.57 -15.59 6.56
C LYS A 156 8.44 -14.77 7.85
N ASN A 157 7.75 -13.64 7.78
CA ASN A 157 7.56 -12.77 8.93
C ASN A 157 6.23 -13.11 9.63
N HIS A 158 6.29 -14.08 10.53
CA HIS A 158 5.13 -14.54 11.29
C HIS A 158 4.73 -13.52 12.36
N ASN A 159 3.99 -12.50 11.95
CA ASN A 159 3.42 -11.49 12.88
C ASN A 159 2.27 -12.03 13.76
N GLU A 160 1.76 -13.23 13.48
CA GLU A 160 0.72 -13.86 14.32
C GLU A 160 1.16 -14.01 15.76
N GLN A 161 2.46 -14.24 16.00
CA GLN A 161 3.03 -14.34 17.35
C GLN A 161 3.19 -12.97 18.05
N ALA A 162 3.16 -11.85 17.33
CA ALA A 162 3.40 -10.53 17.94
C ALA A 162 2.25 -10.13 18.87
N ILE A 163 1.01 -10.40 18.50
CA ILE A 163 -0.18 -10.11 19.32
C ILE A 163 -0.16 -11.00 20.57
N GLN A 164 0.15 -12.28 20.41
CA GLN A 164 0.24 -13.22 21.54
C GLN A 164 1.37 -12.80 22.50
N LYS A 165 2.55 -12.47 22.01
CA LYS A 165 3.66 -11.96 22.82
C LYS A 165 3.32 -10.66 23.55
N LEU A 166 2.63 -9.72 22.88
CA LEU A 166 2.19 -8.50 23.50
C LEU A 166 1.20 -8.76 24.64
N TYR A 167 0.25 -9.68 24.43
CA TYR A 167 -0.72 -10.11 25.43
C TYR A 167 -0.01 -10.73 26.66
N GLU A 168 0.95 -11.64 26.43
CA GLU A 168 1.71 -12.28 27.51
C GLU A 168 2.55 -11.26 28.29
N LEU A 169 3.27 -10.36 27.61
CA LEU A 169 4.03 -9.28 28.25
C LEU A 169 3.13 -8.37 29.10
N THR A 170 1.96 -8.01 28.59
CA THR A 170 1.00 -7.17 29.32
C THR A 170 0.49 -7.88 30.57
N LYS A 171 0.20 -9.17 30.47
CA LYS A 171 -0.25 -10.01 31.59
C LYS A 171 0.83 -10.13 32.67
N ASP A 172 2.08 -10.28 32.29
CA ASP A 172 3.20 -10.38 33.24
C ASP A 172 3.47 -9.05 33.94
N LEU A 173 3.39 -7.92 33.22
CA LEU A 173 3.48 -6.58 33.83
C LEU A 173 2.37 -6.33 34.85
N LEU A 174 1.14 -6.75 34.56
CA LEU A 174 0.01 -6.61 35.48
C LEU A 174 0.16 -7.50 36.73
N LYS A 175 0.75 -8.69 36.61
CA LYS A 175 1.04 -9.56 37.77
C LYS A 175 2.11 -8.94 38.66
N ASN A 176 3.21 -8.46 38.06
CA ASN A 176 4.33 -7.89 38.82
C ASN A 176 3.96 -6.60 39.55
N ASN A 177 3.04 -5.80 39.01
CA ASN A 177 2.51 -4.63 39.71
C ASN A 177 1.57 -4.97 40.89
N LYS A 178 0.94 -6.15 40.90
CA LYS A 178 0.10 -6.59 42.02
C LYS A 178 0.90 -7.21 43.18
N SER A 179 2.15 -7.64 42.94
CA SER A 179 3.03 -8.18 43.95
C SER A 179 3.87 -7.12 44.69
N ASN A 180 3.83 -5.88 44.25
CA ASN A 180 4.56 -4.75 44.83
C ASN A 180 3.64 -3.76 45.61
N ASN A 181 2.38 -4.08 45.79
CA ASN A 181 1.41 -3.42 46.69
C ASN A 181 0.89 -4.38 47.74
#